data_53573f1e193a7c62695cb682e3f45689
#
_entry.id   53573f1e193a7c62695cb682e3f45689
#
_cell.length_a   1.000
_cell.length_b   1.000
_cell.length_c   1.000
_cell.angle_alpha   90.00
_cell.angle_beta   90.00
_cell.angle_gamma   90.00
#
_symmetry.space_group_name_H-M   'P 1'
#
loop_
_entity.id
_entity.type
_entity.pdbx_description
1 polymer ?
#
loop_
_entity_poly.entity_id
_entity_poly.type
_entity_poly.pdbx_seq_one_letter_code
_entity_poly.pdbx_strand_id
1 'polypeptide(L)'
;MAKIKFRLPSILVLAALLLSGCASVGMTLFGVGAGVTTGTSVAYTIDGVAYRTFTVPLPQVEQATRTALDRMGIRVDSTSKIEQGKAIHAKSNDREIEIELEMVSSKTTRIRTVAKQGIFFKDRATAGEIIFQTEKVLGLS
;
A
#
# COMPACT_ATOMS: atom_id res chain seq x y z
N MET A 1 -50.94 -27.60 -32.16
CA MET A 1 -50.63 -26.23 -31.69
C MET A 1 -50.17 -26.30 -30.24
N ALA A 2 -48.90 -26.31 -30.01
CA ALA A 2 -48.31 -26.32 -28.66
C ALA A 2 -48.34 -24.89 -28.10
N LYS A 3 -49.17 -24.63 -27.09
CA LYS A 3 -49.17 -23.38 -26.34
C LYS A 3 -47.91 -23.33 -25.45
N ILE A 4 -46.89 -22.67 -25.92
CA ILE A 4 -45.74 -22.32 -25.10
C ILE A 4 -46.23 -21.28 -24.06
N LYS A 5 -46.59 -21.76 -22.88
CA LYS A 5 -46.78 -20.87 -21.72
C LYS A 5 -45.42 -20.34 -21.34
N PHE A 6 -45.06 -19.20 -21.89
CA PHE A 6 -43.88 -18.45 -21.56
C PHE A 6 -43.98 -18.06 -20.08
N ARG A 7 -43.20 -18.74 -19.25
CA ARG A 7 -43.16 -18.47 -17.80
C ARG A 7 -42.32 -17.23 -17.56
N LEU A 8 -42.96 -16.07 -17.78
CA LEU A 8 -42.38 -14.75 -17.51
C LEU A 8 -41.66 -14.63 -16.14
N PRO A 9 -42.18 -15.25 -15.05
CA PRO A 9 -41.51 -15.11 -13.76
C PRO A 9 -40.15 -15.81 -13.69
N SER A 10 -39.91 -16.89 -14.43
CA SER A 10 -38.64 -17.60 -14.44
C SER A 10 -37.50 -16.81 -15.11
N ILE A 11 -37.84 -16.02 -16.14
CA ILE A 11 -36.86 -15.16 -16.84
C ILE A 11 -36.52 -13.96 -15.99
N LEU A 12 -37.49 -13.43 -15.25
CA LEU A 12 -37.28 -12.29 -14.35
C LEU A 12 -36.38 -12.65 -13.16
N VAL A 13 -36.51 -13.87 -12.61
CA VAL A 13 -35.66 -14.39 -11.53
C VAL A 13 -34.25 -14.66 -12.04
N LEU A 14 -34.09 -15.17 -13.26
CA LEU A 14 -32.77 -15.42 -13.85
C LEU A 14 -32.04 -14.11 -14.18
N ALA A 15 -32.77 -13.10 -14.66
CA ALA A 15 -32.20 -11.76 -14.90
C ALA A 15 -31.79 -11.06 -13.61
N ALA A 16 -32.55 -11.22 -12.53
CA ALA A 16 -32.20 -10.65 -11.22
C ALA A 16 -30.94 -11.28 -10.61
N LEU A 17 -30.72 -12.58 -10.84
CA LEU A 17 -29.51 -13.30 -10.40
C LEU A 17 -28.26 -12.89 -11.18
N LEU A 18 -28.39 -12.46 -12.42
CA LEU A 18 -27.27 -12.00 -13.24
C LEU A 18 -26.85 -10.55 -12.92
N LEU A 19 -27.74 -9.74 -12.35
CA LEU A 19 -27.42 -8.36 -11.96
C LEU A 19 -26.75 -8.25 -10.58
N SER A 20 -26.88 -9.26 -9.72
CA SER A 20 -26.27 -9.24 -8.39
C SER A 20 -24.77 -9.57 -8.38
N GLY A 21 -24.22 -10.08 -9.47
CA GLY A 21 -22.80 -10.45 -9.58
C GLY A 21 -21.84 -9.31 -9.91
N CYS A 22 -22.32 -8.18 -10.40
CA CYS A 22 -21.43 -7.09 -10.85
C CYS A 22 -21.16 -5.98 -9.83
N ALA A 23 -21.87 -5.96 -8.70
CA ALA A 23 -21.70 -4.91 -7.70
C ALA A 23 -20.43 -5.04 -6.85
N SER A 24 -19.89 -6.25 -6.73
CA SER A 24 -18.70 -6.50 -5.91
C SER A 24 -17.36 -6.25 -6.61
N VAL A 25 -17.33 -6.33 -7.94
CA VAL A 25 -16.09 -6.13 -8.72
C VAL A 25 -15.85 -4.65 -9.06
N GLY A 26 -16.94 -3.86 -9.18
CA GLY A 26 -16.83 -2.42 -9.48
C GLY A 26 -16.34 -1.57 -8.32
N MET A 27 -16.51 -2.01 -7.08
CA MET A 27 -16.07 -1.26 -5.89
C MET A 27 -14.57 -1.37 -5.61
N THR A 28 -13.89 -2.37 -6.17
CA THR A 28 -12.45 -2.55 -5.98
C THR A 28 -11.60 -1.69 -6.91
N LEU A 29 -12.15 -1.19 -8.01
CA LEU A 29 -11.43 -0.35 -8.98
C LEU A 29 -11.54 1.17 -8.71
N PHE A 30 -12.58 1.61 -7.99
CA PHE A 30 -12.78 3.02 -7.65
C PHE A 30 -12.75 3.32 -6.15
N GLY A 31 -12.38 2.33 -5.33
CA GLY A 31 -12.30 2.45 -3.87
C GLY A 31 -11.09 3.20 -3.34
N VAL A 32 -10.70 4.30 -3.96
CA VAL A 32 -9.86 5.32 -3.32
C VAL A 32 -10.81 6.29 -2.60
N GLY A 33 -11.67 5.78 -1.78
CA GLY A 33 -12.62 6.58 -1.04
C GLY A 33 -12.91 5.94 0.29
N ALA A 34 -12.35 6.49 1.35
CA ALA A 34 -12.90 6.48 2.70
C ALA A 34 -13.56 5.16 3.16
N GLY A 35 -12.82 4.07 3.12
CA GLY A 35 -13.13 2.90 3.93
C GLY A 35 -12.10 2.80 5.03
N VAL A 36 -12.34 3.45 6.15
CA VAL A 36 -11.57 3.23 7.37
C VAL A 36 -11.96 1.86 7.90
N THR A 37 -11.48 0.80 7.26
CA THR A 37 -11.42 -0.49 7.90
C THR A 37 -10.11 -0.53 8.66
N THR A 38 -10.23 -0.64 9.96
CA THR A 38 -9.14 -0.88 10.89
C THR A 38 -8.12 -1.84 10.28
N GLY A 39 -6.93 -1.33 9.92
CA GLY A 39 -5.75 -2.13 9.74
C GLY A 39 -5.29 -2.49 8.33
N THR A 40 -6.05 -2.27 7.26
CA THR A 40 -5.57 -2.56 5.91
C THR A 40 -5.20 -1.30 5.15
N SER A 41 -4.02 -0.80 5.42
CA SER A 41 -3.38 0.17 4.57
C SER A 41 -3.01 -0.50 3.24
N VAL A 42 -3.55 0.00 2.14
CA VAL A 42 -3.22 -0.52 0.81
C VAL A 42 -1.80 -0.11 0.46
N ALA A 43 -0.89 -1.07 0.40
CA ALA A 43 0.42 -0.86 -0.20
C ALA A 43 0.27 -1.04 -1.71
N TYR A 44 0.63 -0.04 -2.49
CA TYR A 44 0.68 -0.15 -3.94
C TYR A 44 2.00 0.40 -4.47
N THR A 45 2.44 -0.14 -5.59
CA THR A 45 3.65 0.29 -6.26
C THR A 45 3.30 0.90 -7.61
N ILE A 46 3.75 2.13 -7.84
CA ILE A 46 3.65 2.81 -9.13
C ILE A 46 5.08 3.12 -9.57
N ASP A 47 5.44 2.71 -10.78
CA ASP A 47 6.76 2.96 -11.37
C ASP A 47 7.97 2.61 -10.48
N GLY A 48 7.84 1.51 -9.72
CA GLY A 48 8.90 1.05 -8.81
C GLY A 48 9.03 1.84 -7.52
N VAL A 49 8.03 2.65 -7.20
CA VAL A 49 7.90 3.34 -5.91
C VAL A 49 6.82 2.65 -5.08
N ALA A 50 7.15 2.26 -3.87
CA ALA A 50 6.19 1.67 -2.95
C ALA A 50 5.64 2.73 -1.98
N TYR A 51 4.32 2.69 -1.76
CA TYR A 51 3.61 3.61 -0.87
C TYR A 51 2.77 2.86 0.14
N ARG A 52 2.67 3.38 1.35
CA ARG A 52 1.72 2.94 2.36
C ARG A 52 1.37 4.08 3.32
N THR A 53 0.14 4.05 3.85
CA THR A 53 -0.29 4.97 4.90
C THR A 53 -0.57 4.18 6.17
N PHE A 54 0.03 4.62 7.29
CA PHE A 54 -0.18 4.05 8.61
C PHE A 54 -0.95 5.04 9.47
N THR A 55 -1.94 4.57 10.20
CA THR A 55 -2.63 5.35 11.23
C THR A 55 -1.79 5.35 12.52
N VAL A 56 -0.56 5.84 12.39
CA VAL A 56 0.48 5.88 13.42
C VAL A 56 1.24 7.20 13.28
N PRO A 57 1.60 7.88 14.39
CA PRO A 57 2.38 9.11 14.36
C PRO A 57 3.77 8.92 13.75
N LEU A 58 4.27 9.93 13.06
CA LEU A 58 5.55 9.91 12.35
C LEU A 58 6.75 9.43 13.20
N PRO A 59 6.94 9.84 14.46
CA PRO A 59 8.07 9.35 15.26
C PRO A 59 8.07 7.83 15.46
N GLN A 60 6.90 7.23 15.61
CA GLN A 60 6.76 5.78 15.76
C GLN A 60 7.05 5.05 14.44
N VAL A 61 6.54 5.57 13.32
CA VAL A 61 6.83 5.01 12.00
C VAL A 61 8.30 5.15 11.66
N GLU A 62 8.95 6.27 11.99
CA GLU A 62 10.40 6.46 11.81
C GLU A 62 11.19 5.42 12.58
N GLN A 63 10.89 5.22 13.87
CA GLN A 63 11.57 4.23 14.69
C GLN A 63 11.37 2.80 14.15
N ALA A 64 10.14 2.46 13.76
CA ALA A 64 9.83 1.16 13.17
C ALA A 64 10.58 0.94 11.85
N THR A 65 10.64 1.96 10.99
CA THR A 65 11.39 1.91 9.73
C THR A 65 12.88 1.68 9.97
N ARG A 66 13.49 2.39 10.92
CA ARG A 66 14.90 2.18 11.28
C ARG A 66 15.16 0.76 11.80
N THR A 67 14.28 0.26 12.66
CA THR A 67 14.37 -1.11 13.17
C THR A 67 14.21 -2.14 12.04
N ALA A 68 13.32 -1.89 11.09
CA ALA A 68 13.13 -2.76 9.92
C ALA A 68 14.40 -2.78 9.05
N LEU A 69 14.98 -1.61 8.76
CA LEU A 69 16.23 -1.50 7.99
C LEU A 69 17.39 -2.24 8.68
N ASP A 70 17.54 -2.09 9.98
CA ASP A 70 18.56 -2.79 10.77
C ASP A 70 18.39 -4.31 10.68
N ARG A 71 17.17 -4.82 10.85
CA ARG A 71 16.87 -6.26 10.70
C ARG A 71 17.14 -6.80 9.29
N MET A 72 16.99 -5.97 8.28
CA MET A 72 17.30 -6.31 6.89
C MET A 72 18.78 -6.14 6.54
N GLY A 73 19.63 -5.70 7.47
CA GLY A 73 21.03 -5.42 7.22
C GLY A 73 21.27 -4.21 6.31
N ILE A 74 20.31 -3.29 6.25
CA ILE A 74 20.37 -2.08 5.43
C ILE A 74 20.91 -0.93 6.29
N ARG A 75 22.03 -0.35 5.87
CA ARG A 75 22.67 0.73 6.60
C ARG A 75 22.04 2.07 6.27
N VAL A 76 21.63 2.81 7.30
CA VAL A 76 21.19 4.20 7.16
C VAL A 76 22.42 5.10 7.03
N ASP A 77 22.50 5.87 5.95
CA ASP A 77 23.60 6.81 5.70
C ASP A 77 23.28 8.20 6.26
N SER A 78 22.07 8.70 6.04
CA SER A 78 21.65 10.04 6.50
C SER A 78 20.16 10.16 6.67
N THR A 79 19.74 11.22 7.35
CA THR A 79 18.35 11.62 7.49
C THR A 79 18.25 13.12 7.29
N SER A 80 17.35 13.56 6.45
CA SER A 80 17.07 14.98 6.17
C SER A 80 15.64 15.34 6.53
N LYS A 81 15.39 16.62 6.80
CA LYS A 81 14.04 17.15 6.93
C LYS A 81 13.50 17.44 5.55
N ILE A 82 12.24 17.11 5.34
CA ILE A 82 11.44 17.53 4.18
C ILE A 82 10.28 18.41 4.68
N GLU A 83 9.55 19.03 3.78
CA GLU A 83 8.51 20.02 4.13
C GLU A 83 7.51 19.52 5.18
N GLN A 84 7.04 18.28 5.04
CA GLN A 84 6.06 17.69 5.95
C GLN A 84 6.55 16.38 6.61
N GLY A 85 7.85 16.26 6.85
CA GLY A 85 8.35 15.04 7.44
C GLY A 85 9.86 14.87 7.39
N LYS A 86 10.28 13.65 7.07
CA LYS A 86 11.69 13.24 7.02
C LYS A 86 11.96 12.32 5.83
N ALA A 87 13.15 12.44 5.26
CA ALA A 87 13.69 11.49 4.30
C ALA A 87 14.88 10.74 4.92
N ILE A 88 14.86 9.43 4.83
CA ILE A 88 15.93 8.53 5.27
C ILE A 88 16.63 8.02 4.02
N HIS A 89 17.93 8.24 3.93
CA HIS A 89 18.78 7.70 2.88
C HIS A 89 19.56 6.51 3.44
N ALA A 90 19.50 5.39 2.74
CA ALA A 90 20.11 4.15 3.17
C ALA A 90 20.75 3.42 1.99
N LYS A 91 21.67 2.49 2.28
CA LYS A 91 22.34 1.67 1.28
C LYS A 91 22.37 0.21 1.67
N SER A 92 22.21 -0.64 0.68
CA SER A 92 22.38 -2.09 0.81
C SER A 92 23.08 -2.62 -0.42
N ASN A 93 24.32 -3.07 -0.28
CA ASN A 93 25.18 -3.52 -1.38
C ASN A 93 25.25 -2.48 -2.51
N ASP A 94 24.65 -2.78 -3.65
CA ASP A 94 24.57 -1.97 -4.88
C ASP A 94 23.29 -1.13 -4.99
N ARG A 95 22.45 -1.10 -3.92
CA ARG A 95 21.17 -0.39 -3.89
C ARG A 95 21.24 0.89 -3.09
N GLU A 96 20.76 1.95 -3.69
CA GLU A 96 20.45 3.21 -3.02
C GLU A 96 18.97 3.24 -2.67
N ILE A 97 18.67 3.53 -1.40
CA ILE A 97 17.31 3.48 -0.86
C ILE A 97 16.96 4.85 -0.31
N GLU A 98 15.83 5.37 -0.73
CA GLU A 98 15.27 6.61 -0.23
C GLU A 98 13.87 6.31 0.35
N ILE A 99 13.67 6.71 1.60
CA ILE A 99 12.42 6.51 2.32
C ILE A 99 11.95 7.85 2.83
N GLU A 100 10.83 8.33 2.29
CA GLU A 100 10.17 9.54 2.76
C GLU A 100 9.04 9.17 3.72
N LEU A 101 9.05 9.79 4.88
CA LEU A 101 8.03 9.70 5.90
C LEU A 101 7.30 11.04 5.97
N GLU A 102 6.09 11.10 5.47
CA GLU A 102 5.29 12.31 5.41
C GLU A 102 4.17 12.27 6.46
N MET A 103 4.09 13.32 7.25
CA MET A 103 3.02 13.50 8.23
C MET A 103 1.74 13.98 7.53
N VAL A 104 0.80 13.07 7.33
CA VAL A 104 -0.53 13.39 6.77
C VAL A 104 -1.43 14.05 7.83
N SER A 105 -1.31 13.60 9.08
CA SER A 105 -1.94 14.19 10.25
C SER A 105 -1.12 13.88 11.51
N SER A 106 -1.52 14.41 12.67
CA SER A 106 -0.86 14.11 13.94
C SER A 106 -0.83 12.60 14.30
N LYS A 107 -1.71 11.81 13.71
CA LYS A 107 -1.86 10.36 13.97
C LYS A 107 -1.69 9.51 12.71
N THR A 108 -1.29 10.09 11.59
CA THR A 108 -1.24 9.37 10.31
C THR A 108 0.02 9.75 9.54
N THR A 109 0.77 8.75 9.13
CA THR A 109 2.02 8.90 8.39
C THR A 109 1.96 8.12 7.09
N ARG A 110 2.33 8.75 6.00
CA ARG A 110 2.55 8.10 4.70
C ARG A 110 4.04 7.79 4.54
N ILE A 111 4.35 6.55 4.22
CA ILE A 111 5.68 6.12 3.83
C ILE A 111 5.73 5.98 2.31
N ARG A 112 6.77 6.50 1.71
CA ARG A 112 7.14 6.33 0.31
C ARG A 112 8.56 5.75 0.26
N THR A 113 8.75 4.66 -0.43
CA THR A 113 10.05 4.00 -0.53
C THR A 113 10.42 3.78 -1.98
N VAL A 114 11.65 4.16 -2.33
CA VAL A 114 12.29 3.90 -3.61
C VAL A 114 13.60 3.19 -3.35
N ALA A 115 13.80 2.04 -3.98
CA ALA A 115 15.10 1.37 -4.03
C ALA A 115 15.59 1.38 -5.47
N LYS A 116 16.81 1.87 -5.70
CA LYS A 116 17.44 1.95 -7.02
C LYS A 116 18.67 1.04 -7.06
N GLN A 117 18.78 0.26 -8.11
CA GLN A 117 19.96 -0.54 -8.42
C GLN A 117 20.60 0.05 -9.68
N GLY A 118 21.76 0.71 -9.52
CA GLY A 118 22.36 1.48 -10.60
C GLY A 118 21.50 2.68 -11.04
N ILE A 119 21.71 3.14 -12.27
CA ILE A 119 21.11 4.39 -12.77
C ILE A 119 19.68 4.18 -13.29
N PHE A 120 19.35 2.98 -13.77
CA PHE A 120 18.11 2.74 -14.53
C PHE A 120 17.10 1.80 -13.88
N PHE A 121 17.51 1.00 -12.91
CA PHE A 121 16.64 -0.02 -12.35
C PHE A 121 16.10 0.36 -10.98
N LYS A 122 14.78 0.38 -10.85
CA LYS A 122 14.09 0.49 -9.56
C LYS A 122 13.75 -0.91 -9.05
N ASP A 123 14.23 -1.24 -7.85
CA ASP A 123 13.95 -2.51 -7.19
C ASP A 123 12.66 -2.42 -6.37
N ARG A 124 11.57 -2.77 -7.03
CA ARG A 124 10.23 -2.78 -6.45
C ARG A 124 10.10 -3.75 -5.28
N ALA A 125 10.78 -4.89 -5.36
CA ALA A 125 10.72 -5.92 -4.33
C ALA A 125 11.34 -5.42 -3.03
N THR A 126 12.52 -4.83 -3.09
CA THR A 126 13.18 -4.23 -1.91
C THR A 126 12.36 -3.09 -1.33
N ALA A 127 11.80 -2.20 -2.16
CA ALA A 127 10.98 -1.09 -1.70
C ALA A 127 9.72 -1.58 -0.96
N GLY A 128 9.04 -2.58 -1.49
CA GLY A 128 7.86 -3.20 -0.86
C GLY A 128 8.20 -3.93 0.43
N GLU A 129 9.31 -4.66 0.46
CA GLU A 129 9.77 -5.42 1.64
C GLU A 129 10.09 -4.49 2.82
N ILE A 130 10.72 -3.34 2.58
CA ILE A 130 10.98 -2.36 3.64
C ILE A 130 9.69 -1.90 4.31
N ILE A 131 8.65 -1.60 3.52
CA ILE A 131 7.33 -1.21 4.03
C ILE A 131 6.71 -2.35 4.83
N PHE A 132 6.75 -3.57 4.32
CA PHE A 132 6.20 -4.75 4.98
C PHE A 132 6.91 -5.04 6.32
N GLN A 133 8.23 -4.95 6.37
CA GLN A 133 8.98 -5.11 7.61
C GLN A 133 8.70 -3.98 8.60
N THR A 134 8.51 -2.75 8.12
CA THR A 134 8.09 -1.63 8.97
C THR A 134 6.74 -1.90 9.61
N GLU A 135 5.78 -2.41 8.84
CA GLU A 135 4.47 -2.80 9.34
C GLU A 135 4.55 -3.88 10.42
N LYS A 136 5.37 -4.91 10.21
CA LYS A 136 5.60 -5.96 11.21
C LYS A 136 6.16 -5.40 12.51
N VAL A 137 7.09 -4.45 12.44
CA VAL A 137 7.64 -3.81 13.64
C VAL A 137 6.58 -2.99 14.36
N LEU A 138 5.65 -2.37 13.64
CA LEU A 138 4.52 -1.64 14.20
C LEU A 138 3.44 -2.56 14.80
N GLY A 139 3.52 -3.87 14.58
CA GLY A 139 2.51 -4.83 15.06
C GLY A 139 1.17 -4.73 14.33
N LEU A 140 1.18 -4.30 13.07
CA LEU A 140 -0.02 -4.09 12.26
C LEU A 140 -0.27 -5.22 11.24
N SER A 141 0.58 -6.24 11.19
CA SER A 141 0.49 -7.41 10.28
C SER A 141 0.13 -8.68 11.03
#